data_9db6fd25e63fe85c2c7756c7705909e2
#
_entry.id   9db6fd25e63fe85c2c7756c7705909e2
#
_cell.length_a   1.000
_cell.length_b   1.000
_cell.length_c   1.000
_cell.angle_alpha   90.00
_cell.angle_beta   90.00
_cell.angle_gamma   90.00
#
_symmetry.space_group_name_H-M   'P 1'
#
loop_
_entity.id
_entity.type
_entity.pdbx_description
1 polymer ?
#
loop_
_entity_poly.entity_id
_entity_poly.type
_entity_poly.pdbx_seq_one_letter_code
_entity_poly.pdbx_strand_id
1 'polypeptide(L)'
;MTKSQCLSRHVXXXXFNRVYDCNVLVEPEGYFPEKGQGRLPGLDGNAKMSKSLGNAIYLSDDSETVQKKVMSMYTDPNHIHVEDPGKVEGNTVFTYLDIFDPDKNKVAQLKEDYQKGGLGDVKIKRYLNEVLENELAPIRQRRAEYEQKQDEVYEMLIEGSEKANRVANQTLSEVRDAIGLNYFKR
;
A
#
# COMPACT_ATOMS: atom_id res chain seq x y z
N MET A 1 -7.35 -2.61 -2.92
CA MET A 1 -8.46 -3.35 -3.57
C MET A 1 -8.04 -3.70 -4.99
N THR A 2 -8.26 -4.93 -5.45
CA THR A 2 -7.87 -5.33 -6.81
C THR A 2 -8.90 -4.82 -7.83
N LYS A 3 -8.48 -4.73 -9.09
CA LYS A 3 -9.37 -4.38 -10.22
C LYS A 3 -10.59 -5.31 -10.26
N SER A 4 -10.39 -6.60 -10.00
CA SER A 4 -11.44 -7.62 -9.94
C SER A 4 -12.45 -7.35 -8.80
N GLN A 5 -11.97 -6.95 -7.62
CA GLN A 5 -12.84 -6.62 -6.48
C GLN A 5 -13.68 -5.37 -6.74
N CYS A 6 -13.13 -4.39 -7.44
CA CYS A 6 -13.88 -3.19 -7.83
C CYS A 6 -14.98 -3.56 -8.84
N LEU A 7 -14.66 -4.38 -9.83
CA LEU A 7 -15.63 -4.86 -10.82
C LEU A 7 -16.78 -5.64 -10.18
N SER A 8 -16.51 -6.52 -9.22
CA SER A 8 -17.57 -7.28 -8.55
C SER A 8 -18.51 -6.39 -7.74
N ARG A 9 -18.01 -5.37 -7.08
CA ARG A 9 -18.84 -4.39 -6.34
C ARG A 9 -19.66 -3.53 -7.29
N HIS A 10 -19.10 -3.13 -8.40
CA HIS A 10 -19.82 -2.39 -9.46
C HIS A 10 -21.00 -3.23 -9.98
N VAL A 11 -20.82 -4.48 -10.29
CA VAL A 11 -21.88 -5.41 -10.71
C VAL A 11 -22.96 -5.53 -9.64
N UNK A 12 -22.68 -5.58 -8.51
CA UNK A 12 -23.63 -5.67 -7.44
C UNK A 12 -24.42 -4.45 -7.24
N UNK A 13 -23.81 -3.42 -7.53
CA UNK A 13 -24.45 -2.21 -7.35
C UNK A 13 -25.36 -1.92 -8.50
N UNK A 14 -24.94 -2.28 -9.56
CA UNK A 14 -25.68 -2.14 -10.71
C UNK A 14 -26.86 -3.05 -10.85
N UNK A 15 -26.75 -4.00 -10.40
CA UNK A 15 -27.76 -4.95 -10.42
C UNK A 15 -28.89 -4.63 -9.51
N PHE A 16 -28.53 -4.26 -8.33
CA PHE A 16 -29.59 -3.82 -7.40
C PHE A 16 -30.38 -2.63 -7.95
N ASN A 17 -29.70 -1.57 -8.26
CA ASN A 17 -30.36 -0.33 -8.72
C ASN A 17 -31.26 -0.58 -9.94
N ARG A 18 -30.79 -1.39 -10.88
CA ARG A 18 -31.56 -1.72 -12.09
C ARG A 18 -32.78 -2.59 -11.78
N VAL A 19 -32.63 -3.58 -10.92
CA VAL A 19 -33.75 -4.51 -10.59
C VAL A 19 -34.88 -3.77 -9.87
N TYR A 20 -34.52 -2.85 -9.00
CA TYR A 20 -35.49 -2.12 -8.18
C TYR A 20 -35.77 -0.71 -8.70
N ASP A 21 -35.28 -0.38 -9.91
CA ASP A 21 -35.47 0.93 -10.57
C ASP A 21 -35.18 2.10 -9.63
N CYS A 22 -33.99 2.10 -9.04
CA CYS A 22 -33.59 3.09 -8.04
C CYS A 22 -32.11 3.45 -8.18
N ASN A 23 -31.65 4.46 -7.43
CA ASN A 23 -30.25 4.90 -7.36
C ASN A 23 -29.75 4.93 -5.92
N VAL A 24 -30.13 3.92 -5.13
CA VAL A 24 -29.80 3.86 -3.71
C VAL A 24 -28.32 3.51 -3.47
N LEU A 25 -27.81 2.55 -4.25
CA LEU A 25 -26.43 2.13 -4.09
C LEU A 25 -25.52 2.88 -5.07
N VAL A 26 -24.62 3.69 -4.53
CA VAL A 26 -23.66 4.45 -5.32
C VAL A 26 -22.69 3.48 -6.03
N GLU A 27 -22.60 3.56 -7.34
CA GLU A 27 -21.69 2.74 -8.13
C GLU A 27 -20.25 3.20 -7.88
N PRO A 28 -19.36 2.30 -7.44
CA PRO A 28 -17.99 2.69 -7.12
C PRO A 28 -17.13 2.87 -8.37
N GLU A 29 -16.42 3.99 -8.43
CA GLU A 29 -15.37 4.19 -9.42
C GLU A 29 -14.04 3.64 -8.90
N GLY A 30 -13.30 2.95 -9.77
CA GLY A 30 -11.99 2.42 -9.42
C GLY A 30 -10.91 3.48 -9.55
N TYR A 31 -10.25 3.81 -8.45
CA TYR A 31 -9.03 4.62 -8.49
C TYR A 31 -7.84 3.68 -8.47
N PHE A 32 -7.05 3.71 -9.53
CA PHE A 32 -5.89 2.83 -9.67
C PHE A 32 -4.62 3.66 -9.76
N PRO A 33 -3.59 3.32 -8.98
CA PRO A 33 -2.30 4.02 -9.10
C PRO A 33 -1.68 3.74 -10.48
N GLU A 34 -0.73 4.56 -10.85
CA GLU A 34 0.02 4.42 -12.10
C GLU A 34 0.68 3.03 -12.17
N LYS A 35 0.99 2.59 -13.39
CA LYS A 35 1.66 1.30 -13.62
C LYS A 35 2.92 1.19 -12.77
N GLY A 36 3.06 0.08 -12.08
CA GLY A 36 4.20 -0.20 -11.21
C GLY A 36 3.98 0.13 -9.74
N GLN A 37 3.03 1.00 -9.41
CA GLN A 37 2.78 1.42 -8.02
C GLN A 37 1.67 0.62 -7.32
N GLY A 38 0.94 -0.19 -8.06
CA GLY A 38 -0.24 -0.89 -7.53
C GLY A 38 0.04 -2.10 -6.65
N ARG A 39 1.25 -2.62 -6.65
CA ARG A 39 1.59 -3.83 -5.92
C ARG A 39 3.09 -3.90 -5.64
N LEU A 40 3.47 -3.72 -4.38
CA LEU A 40 4.86 -3.85 -3.96
C LEU A 40 5.30 -5.31 -3.93
N PRO A 41 6.46 -5.65 -4.54
CA PRO A 41 7.05 -6.96 -4.34
C PRO A 41 7.53 -7.12 -2.90
N GLY A 42 7.57 -8.34 -2.41
CA GLY A 42 8.21 -8.66 -1.13
C GLY A 42 9.73 -8.49 -1.20
N LEU A 43 10.37 -8.52 -0.04
CA LEU A 43 11.83 -8.39 0.05
C LEU A 43 12.58 -9.46 -0.77
N ASP A 44 11.93 -10.60 -0.97
CA ASP A 44 12.44 -11.75 -1.75
C ASP A 44 12.38 -11.53 -3.28
N GLY A 45 11.74 -10.47 -3.73
CA GLY A 45 11.61 -10.15 -5.16
C GLY A 45 10.58 -10.98 -5.94
N ASN A 46 10.03 -12.03 -5.35
CA ASN A 46 9.20 -13.00 -6.07
C ASN A 46 7.70 -12.82 -5.82
N ALA A 47 7.31 -12.82 -4.56
CA ALA A 47 5.90 -12.74 -4.18
C ALA A 47 5.52 -11.31 -3.79
N LYS A 48 4.24 -11.01 -3.78
CA LYS A 48 3.79 -9.75 -3.19
C LYS A 48 4.16 -9.71 -1.71
N MET A 49 4.39 -8.52 -1.20
CA MET A 49 4.60 -8.28 0.23
C MET A 49 3.47 -8.91 1.04
N SER A 50 3.80 -9.75 2.02
CA SER A 50 2.81 -10.49 2.80
C SER A 50 3.31 -10.72 4.23
N LYS A 51 2.39 -10.53 5.19
CA LYS A 51 2.67 -10.76 6.60
C LYS A 51 3.00 -12.24 6.88
N SER A 52 2.27 -13.16 6.25
CA SER A 52 2.46 -14.60 6.44
C SER A 52 3.76 -15.13 5.84
N LEU A 53 4.32 -14.44 4.83
CA LEU A 53 5.59 -14.84 4.22
C LEU A 53 6.81 -14.20 4.92
N GLY A 54 6.59 -13.24 5.82
CA GLY A 54 7.69 -12.56 6.50
C GLY A 54 8.54 -11.67 5.59
N ASN A 55 8.07 -11.40 4.36
CA ASN A 55 8.81 -10.66 3.33
C ASN A 55 8.38 -9.18 3.24
N ALA A 56 7.94 -8.61 4.35
CA ALA A 56 7.36 -7.26 4.39
C ALA A 56 8.12 -6.34 5.35
N ILE A 57 8.22 -5.06 4.98
CA ILE A 57 8.58 -3.99 5.90
C ILE A 57 7.28 -3.47 6.50
N TYR A 58 7.19 -3.43 7.82
CA TYR A 58 6.01 -2.91 8.53
C TYR A 58 6.18 -1.44 8.89
N LEU A 59 5.10 -0.68 8.92
CA LEU A 59 5.13 0.71 9.36
C LEU A 59 5.56 0.85 10.83
N SER A 60 5.47 -0.25 11.59
CA SER A 60 5.87 -0.32 13.00
C SER A 60 7.29 -0.81 13.21
N ASP A 61 8.00 -1.25 12.15
CA ASP A 61 9.38 -1.70 12.28
C ASP A 61 10.27 -0.54 12.76
N ASP A 62 11.15 -0.82 13.70
CA ASP A 62 12.16 0.17 14.11
C ASP A 62 13.25 0.32 13.04
N SER A 63 14.06 1.34 13.17
CA SER A 63 15.10 1.70 12.19
C SER A 63 16.08 0.55 11.95
N GLU A 64 16.48 -0.16 13.01
CA GLU A 64 17.40 -1.29 12.90
C GLU A 64 16.78 -2.46 12.12
N THR A 65 15.51 -2.74 12.38
CA THR A 65 14.75 -3.79 11.67
C THR A 65 14.58 -3.43 10.20
N VAL A 66 14.23 -2.17 9.90
CA VAL A 66 14.11 -1.70 8.51
C VAL A 66 15.46 -1.88 7.79
N GLN A 67 16.55 -1.45 8.42
CA GLN A 67 17.89 -1.58 7.84
C GLN A 67 18.25 -3.05 7.54
N LYS A 68 18.01 -3.95 8.50
CA LYS A 68 18.26 -5.39 8.30
C LYS A 68 17.44 -5.94 7.13
N LYS A 69 16.17 -5.57 7.05
CA LYS A 69 15.27 -5.99 5.97
C LYS A 69 15.73 -5.45 4.61
N VAL A 70 16.11 -4.17 4.54
CA VAL A 70 16.60 -3.57 3.29
C VAL A 70 17.91 -4.25 2.86
N MET A 71 18.82 -4.50 3.79
CA MET A 71 20.07 -5.18 3.46
C MET A 71 19.85 -6.62 2.97
N SER A 72 18.75 -7.27 3.35
CA SER A 72 18.40 -8.62 2.89
C SER A 72 17.62 -8.64 1.57
N MET A 73 17.23 -7.48 1.01
CA MET A 73 16.43 -7.41 -0.21
C MET A 73 17.13 -8.07 -1.39
N TYR A 74 16.30 -8.73 -2.21
CA TYR A 74 16.74 -9.37 -3.45
C TYR A 74 17.26 -8.32 -4.44
N THR A 75 18.43 -8.62 -5.00
CA THR A 75 19.07 -7.86 -6.08
C THR A 75 19.43 -8.83 -7.21
N ASP A 76 20.26 -8.41 -8.15
CA ASP A 76 20.70 -9.27 -9.25
C ASP A 76 21.70 -10.32 -8.75
N PRO A 77 21.38 -11.62 -8.81
CA PRO A 77 22.31 -12.66 -8.35
C PRO A 77 23.58 -12.80 -9.18
N ASN A 78 23.62 -12.21 -10.37
CA ASN A 78 24.80 -12.25 -11.24
C ASN A 78 25.72 -11.04 -11.02
N HIS A 79 25.30 -10.05 -10.22
CA HIS A 79 26.10 -8.87 -9.88
C HIS A 79 27.01 -9.20 -8.69
N ILE A 80 28.09 -9.99 -8.95
CA ILE A 80 28.97 -10.53 -7.90
C ILE A 80 30.02 -9.48 -7.47
N HIS A 81 30.61 -8.80 -8.45
CA HIS A 81 31.62 -7.77 -8.20
C HIS A 81 31.04 -6.40 -8.55
N VAL A 82 31.56 -5.36 -7.90
CA VAL A 82 31.10 -3.97 -8.10
C VAL A 82 31.25 -3.54 -9.57
N GLU A 83 32.27 -4.05 -10.25
CA GLU A 83 32.59 -3.74 -11.64
C GLU A 83 31.66 -4.45 -12.64
N ASP A 84 30.94 -5.47 -12.21
CA ASP A 84 30.06 -6.23 -13.11
C ASP A 84 28.84 -5.37 -13.48
N PRO A 85 28.38 -5.42 -14.74
CA PRO A 85 27.10 -4.80 -15.11
C PRO A 85 25.96 -5.49 -14.39
N GLY A 86 25.12 -4.72 -13.69
CA GLY A 86 23.96 -5.25 -12.98
C GLY A 86 22.66 -5.10 -13.74
N LYS A 87 21.72 -5.98 -13.45
CA LYS A 87 20.39 -5.94 -14.06
C LYS A 87 19.41 -5.19 -13.15
N VAL A 88 18.80 -4.14 -13.68
CA VAL A 88 17.80 -3.32 -12.96
C VAL A 88 16.44 -4.01 -12.93
N GLU A 89 16.04 -4.68 -14.03
CA GLU A 89 14.76 -5.37 -14.11
C GLU A 89 14.67 -6.52 -13.11
N GLY A 90 13.64 -6.51 -12.29
CA GLY A 90 13.44 -7.51 -11.24
C GLY A 90 14.23 -7.24 -9.97
N ASN A 91 15.07 -6.20 -9.96
CA ASN A 91 15.79 -5.80 -8.76
C ASN A 91 14.84 -5.06 -7.82
N THR A 92 14.57 -5.65 -6.67
CA THR A 92 13.59 -5.15 -5.69
C THR A 92 13.97 -3.77 -5.16
N VAL A 93 15.27 -3.51 -4.98
CA VAL A 93 15.76 -2.23 -4.47
C VAL A 93 15.37 -1.09 -5.41
N PHE A 94 15.60 -1.26 -6.72
CA PHE A 94 15.23 -0.23 -7.70
C PHE A 94 13.70 -0.08 -7.83
N THR A 95 12.94 -1.15 -7.67
CA THR A 95 11.47 -1.07 -7.65
C THR A 95 10.99 -0.17 -6.50
N TYR A 96 11.59 -0.31 -5.32
CA TYR A 96 11.26 0.53 -4.16
C TYR A 96 11.74 1.97 -4.36
N LEU A 97 12.93 2.19 -4.90
CA LEU A 97 13.42 3.55 -5.21
C LEU A 97 12.50 4.26 -6.21
N ASP A 98 12.02 3.55 -7.24
CA ASP A 98 11.07 4.13 -8.21
C ASP A 98 9.79 4.64 -7.54
N ILE A 99 9.35 3.98 -6.49
CA ILE A 99 8.10 4.31 -5.80
C ILE A 99 8.33 5.39 -4.74
N PHE A 100 9.33 5.22 -3.89
CA PHE A 100 9.48 6.01 -2.67
C PHE A 100 10.41 7.21 -2.79
N ASP A 101 11.39 7.17 -3.71
CA ASP A 101 12.33 8.28 -3.84
C ASP A 101 11.69 9.42 -4.65
N PRO A 102 11.59 10.63 -4.08
CA PRO A 102 11.11 11.78 -4.86
C PRO A 102 12.09 12.25 -5.95
N ASP A 103 13.39 11.94 -5.81
CA ASP A 103 14.43 12.36 -6.78
C ASP A 103 14.56 11.33 -7.90
N LYS A 104 13.65 11.42 -8.87
CA LYS A 104 13.63 10.50 -10.04
C LYS A 104 14.91 10.60 -10.89
N ASN A 105 15.55 11.78 -10.93
CA ASN A 105 16.79 11.95 -11.67
C ASN A 105 17.94 11.16 -11.02
N LYS A 106 18.04 11.21 -9.71
CA LYS A 106 19.03 10.45 -8.95
C LYS A 106 18.81 8.95 -9.11
N VAL A 107 17.56 8.49 -9.06
CA VAL A 107 17.23 7.06 -9.28
C VAL A 107 17.65 6.64 -10.70
N ALA A 108 17.38 7.47 -11.71
CA ALA A 108 17.77 7.18 -13.10
C ALA A 108 19.30 7.05 -13.21
N GLN A 109 20.04 7.98 -12.60
CA GLN A 109 21.52 7.93 -12.60
C GLN A 109 22.04 6.66 -11.91
N LEU A 110 21.48 6.30 -10.75
CA LEU A 110 21.87 5.08 -10.04
C LEU A 110 21.62 3.83 -10.89
N LYS A 111 20.54 3.78 -11.64
CA LYS A 111 20.23 2.67 -12.57
C LYS A 111 21.28 2.59 -13.69
N GLU A 112 21.63 3.72 -14.30
CA GLU A 112 22.68 3.77 -15.34
C GLU A 112 24.03 3.28 -14.78
N ASP A 113 24.42 3.78 -13.63
CA ASP A 113 25.69 3.42 -13.00
C ASP A 113 25.72 1.91 -12.64
N TYR A 114 24.59 1.38 -12.18
CA TYR A 114 24.46 -0.03 -11.86
C TYR A 114 24.57 -0.91 -13.11
N GLN A 115 23.93 -0.49 -14.21
CA GLN A 115 23.96 -1.21 -15.48
C GLN A 115 25.34 -1.15 -16.18
N LYS A 116 26.08 -0.08 -15.96
CA LYS A 116 27.44 0.06 -16.49
C LYS A 116 28.51 -0.72 -15.70
N GLY A 117 28.19 -1.02 -14.45
CA GLY A 117 29.17 -1.51 -13.48
C GLY A 117 29.82 -0.34 -12.72
N GLY A 118 30.28 -0.60 -11.51
CA GLY A 118 30.88 0.42 -10.65
C GLY A 118 30.00 0.85 -9.47
N LEU A 119 28.77 0.29 -9.36
CA LEU A 119 27.84 0.59 -8.27
C LEU A 119 27.38 -0.72 -7.59
N GLY A 120 27.90 -0.99 -6.41
CA GLY A 120 27.58 -2.24 -5.68
C GLY A 120 26.23 -2.20 -4.95
N ASP A 121 25.66 -3.38 -4.75
CA ASP A 121 24.36 -3.60 -4.09
C ASP A 121 24.27 -2.93 -2.71
N VAL A 122 25.30 -3.02 -1.90
CA VAL A 122 25.32 -2.44 -0.54
C VAL A 122 25.08 -0.94 -0.61
N LYS A 123 25.65 -0.25 -1.60
CA LYS A 123 25.52 1.20 -1.74
C LYS A 123 24.08 1.60 -2.08
N ILE A 124 23.44 0.89 -3.03
CA ILE A 124 22.05 1.17 -3.40
C ILE A 124 21.09 0.81 -2.26
N LYS A 125 21.34 -0.26 -1.51
CA LYS A 125 20.56 -0.65 -0.32
C LYS A 125 20.67 0.40 0.79
N ARG A 126 21.85 0.93 1.05
CA ARG A 126 22.03 2.01 2.03
C ARG A 126 21.24 3.25 1.63
N TYR A 127 21.31 3.62 0.36
CA TYR A 127 20.54 4.75 -0.16
C TYR A 127 19.02 4.51 -0.04
N LEU A 128 18.54 3.33 -0.40
CA LEU A 128 17.13 2.99 -0.20
C LEU A 128 16.74 3.09 1.28
N ASN A 129 17.62 2.63 2.18
CA ASN A 129 17.34 2.73 3.61
C ASN A 129 17.15 4.18 4.06
N GLU A 130 17.97 5.11 3.56
CA GLU A 130 17.83 6.54 3.85
C GLU A 130 16.47 7.07 3.35
N VAL A 131 16.09 6.71 2.13
CA VAL A 131 14.80 7.10 1.53
C VAL A 131 13.63 6.58 2.39
N LEU A 132 13.66 5.30 2.76
CA LEU A 132 12.59 4.69 3.56
C LEU A 132 12.55 5.26 4.98
N GLU A 133 13.70 5.57 5.59
CA GLU A 133 13.74 6.20 6.92
C GLU A 133 13.08 7.58 6.91
N ASN A 134 13.30 8.37 5.86
CA ASN A 134 12.64 9.68 5.72
C ASN A 134 11.11 9.55 5.70
N GLU A 135 10.58 8.48 5.11
CA GLU A 135 9.14 8.21 5.06
C GLU A 135 8.61 7.60 6.37
N LEU A 136 9.37 6.66 6.95
CA LEU A 136 8.88 5.86 8.09
C LEU A 136 9.09 6.53 9.45
N ALA A 137 10.13 7.34 9.61
CA ALA A 137 10.43 7.97 10.91
C ALA A 137 9.28 8.86 11.40
N PRO A 138 8.67 9.74 10.56
CA PRO A 138 7.52 10.54 11.01
C PRO A 138 6.30 9.67 11.37
N ILE A 139 6.11 8.54 10.67
CA ILE A 139 5.01 7.61 10.95
C ILE A 139 5.22 6.97 12.33
N ARG A 140 6.44 6.50 12.61
CA ARG A 140 6.80 5.91 13.91
C ARG A 140 6.64 6.94 15.05
N GLN A 141 7.03 8.17 14.80
CA GLN A 141 6.88 9.25 15.79
C GLN A 141 5.40 9.46 16.15
N ARG A 142 4.53 9.62 15.14
CA ARG A 142 3.08 9.79 15.36
C ARG A 142 2.49 8.57 16.07
N ARG A 143 2.92 7.37 15.69
CA ARG A 143 2.48 6.15 16.35
C ARG A 143 2.83 6.18 17.85
N ALA A 144 4.07 6.54 18.19
CA ALA A 144 4.53 6.61 19.57
C ALA A 144 3.71 7.63 20.38
N GLU A 145 3.33 8.76 19.77
CA GLU A 145 2.47 9.78 20.41
C GLU A 145 1.07 9.20 20.71
N TYR A 146 0.46 8.48 19.75
CA TYR A 146 -0.86 7.86 19.94
C TYR A 146 -0.82 6.69 20.93
N GLU A 147 0.28 5.97 21.02
CA GLU A 147 0.45 4.89 22.00
C GLU A 147 0.39 5.39 23.44
N GLN A 148 0.72 6.66 23.67
CA GLN A 148 0.59 7.32 24.99
C GLN A 148 -0.84 7.84 25.25
N LYS A 149 -1.72 7.81 24.26
CA LYS A 149 -3.05 8.43 24.29
C LYS A 149 -4.14 7.42 23.90
N GLN A 150 -4.11 6.25 24.50
CA GLN A 150 -5.02 5.15 24.14
C GLN A 150 -6.50 5.55 24.34
N ASP A 151 -6.82 6.32 25.36
CA ASP A 151 -8.20 6.76 25.60
C ASP A 151 -8.70 7.67 24.46
N GLU A 152 -7.87 8.60 23.98
CA GLU A 152 -8.21 9.44 22.81
C GLU A 152 -8.43 8.58 21.56
N VAL A 153 -7.60 7.55 21.36
CA VAL A 153 -7.76 6.63 20.23
C VAL A 153 -9.08 5.87 20.31
N TYR A 154 -9.46 5.39 21.51
CA TYR A 154 -10.75 4.73 21.73
C TYR A 154 -11.92 5.68 21.44
N GLU A 155 -11.85 6.91 21.88
CA GLU A 155 -12.89 7.92 21.61
C GLU A 155 -13.03 8.15 20.09
N MET A 156 -11.92 8.32 19.37
CA MET A 156 -11.92 8.44 17.90
C MET A 156 -12.58 7.23 17.22
N LEU A 157 -12.31 6.02 17.72
CA LEU A 157 -12.91 4.78 17.19
C LEU A 157 -14.43 4.75 17.43
N ILE A 158 -14.88 5.16 18.62
CA ILE A 158 -16.30 5.22 18.95
C ILE A 158 -17.00 6.25 18.04
N GLU A 159 -16.50 7.48 17.98
CA GLU A 159 -17.06 8.52 17.12
C GLU A 159 -17.09 8.12 15.64
N GLY A 160 -15.99 7.53 15.16
CA GLY A 160 -15.87 7.05 13.80
C GLY A 160 -16.88 5.94 13.51
N SER A 161 -17.06 5.02 14.45
CA SER A 161 -18.05 3.93 14.35
C SER A 161 -19.47 4.46 14.31
N GLU A 162 -19.78 5.42 15.16
CA GLU A 162 -21.11 6.08 15.17
C GLU A 162 -21.39 6.78 13.84
N LYS A 163 -20.40 7.52 13.33
CA LYS A 163 -20.51 8.21 12.03
C LYS A 163 -20.75 7.21 10.90
N ALA A 164 -19.96 6.12 10.87
CA ALA A 164 -20.12 5.07 9.87
C ALA A 164 -21.49 4.38 9.99
N ASN A 165 -21.95 4.11 11.22
CA ASN A 165 -23.26 3.51 11.48
C ASN A 165 -24.41 4.41 11.02
N ARG A 166 -24.31 5.71 11.22
CA ARG A 166 -25.35 6.64 10.71
C ARG A 166 -25.50 6.52 9.19
N VAL A 167 -24.39 6.57 8.46
CA VAL A 167 -24.38 6.46 6.99
C VAL A 167 -24.88 5.07 6.55
N ALA A 168 -24.39 4.00 7.19
CA ALA A 168 -24.78 2.63 6.85
C ALA A 168 -26.29 2.41 7.11
N ASN A 169 -26.81 2.89 8.23
CA ASN A 169 -28.22 2.75 8.58
C ASN A 169 -29.12 3.54 7.63
N GLN A 170 -28.70 4.73 7.21
CA GLN A 170 -29.43 5.49 6.20
C GLN A 170 -29.51 4.70 4.89
N THR A 171 -28.37 4.25 4.38
CA THR A 171 -28.31 3.44 3.14
C THR A 171 -29.16 2.17 3.29
N LEU A 172 -29.06 1.49 4.43
CA LEU A 172 -29.85 0.29 4.70
C LEU A 172 -31.36 0.58 4.68
N SER A 173 -31.78 1.71 5.25
CA SER A 173 -33.18 2.13 5.22
C SER A 173 -33.67 2.34 3.78
N GLU A 174 -32.86 3.04 2.98
CA GLU A 174 -33.16 3.29 1.57
C GLU A 174 -33.25 1.98 0.75
N VAL A 175 -32.32 1.04 1.04
CA VAL A 175 -32.34 -0.31 0.44
C VAL A 175 -33.63 -1.04 0.82
N ARG A 176 -34.02 -1.03 2.12
CA ARG A 176 -35.26 -1.66 2.60
C ARG A 176 -36.50 -1.05 1.98
N ASP A 177 -36.51 0.26 1.78
CA ASP A 177 -37.61 0.94 1.08
C ASP A 177 -37.71 0.46 -0.38
N ALA A 178 -36.57 0.39 -1.07
CA ALA A 178 -36.53 -0.02 -2.48
C ALA A 178 -37.02 -1.46 -2.68
N ILE A 179 -36.70 -2.37 -1.75
CA ILE A 179 -37.14 -3.78 -1.85
C ILE A 179 -38.45 -4.07 -1.13
N GLY A 180 -39.12 -3.05 -0.59
CA GLY A 180 -40.42 -3.18 0.08
C GLY A 180 -40.38 -3.87 1.44
N LEU A 181 -39.28 -3.81 2.19
CA LEU A 181 -39.13 -4.44 3.49
C LEU A 181 -39.33 -3.51 4.71
N ASN A 182 -39.67 -2.24 4.46
CA ASN A 182 -39.98 -1.31 5.56
C ASN A 182 -41.52 -1.32 5.82
N TYR A 183 -42.00 -2.42 6.44
CA TYR A 183 -43.42 -2.60 6.71
C TYR A 183 -43.99 -1.66 7.77
N PHE A 184 -43.14 -1.18 8.68
CA PHE A 184 -43.58 -0.35 9.81
C PHE A 184 -42.83 1.00 9.78
N LYS A 185 -43.20 1.84 8.79
CA LYS A 185 -42.75 3.24 8.83
C LYS A 185 -43.52 3.96 9.95
N ARG A 186 -42.79 4.40 10.97
CA ARG A 186 -43.31 5.32 11.98
C ARG A 186 -43.00 6.75 11.55
#